data_ae0d4fc25515566b4c3acb1683932bb8
#
_entry.id   ae0d4fc25515566b4c3acb1683932bb8
#
_cell.length_a   1.000
_cell.length_b   1.000
_cell.length_c   1.000
_cell.angle_alpha   90.00
_cell.angle_beta   90.00
_cell.angle_gamma   90.00
#
_symmetry.space_group_name_H-M   'P 1'
#
loop_
_entity.id
_entity.type
_entity.pdbx_description
1 polymer ?
#
loop_
_entity_poly.entity_id
_entity_poly.type
_entity_poly.pdbx_seq_one_letter_code
_entity_poly.pdbx_strand_id
1 'polypeptide(L)' 'MSMDRINSNEKKDILTMKPIGIDSWSRPVYEDQYGRLWKDITLGSHTPDLCSALNNAFDGEPDLPIRRPFFILSEEEQ' A
#
# COMPACT_ATOMS: atom_id res chain seq x y z
N MET A 1 1.06 24.61 -17.91
CA MET A 1 1.00 24.25 -17.77
C MET A 1 1.00 23.64 -17.36
N SER A 2 1.00 23.55 -17.38
CA SER A 2 1.08 22.81 -17.11
C SER A 2 0.56 22.47 -16.09
N MET A 3 -0.03 22.83 -15.40
CA MET A 3 -0.61 22.48 -14.51
C MET A 3 -1.61 21.58 -14.52
N ASP A 4 -2.37 21.50 -15.32
CA ASP A 4 -3.27 20.49 -15.55
C ASP A 4 -2.70 19.21 -15.46
N ARG A 5 -1.50 19.06 -15.74
CA ARG A 5 -0.90 17.82 -15.64
C ARG A 5 -0.88 17.36 -14.26
N ILE A 6 -0.80 18.24 -13.31
CA ILE A 6 -0.77 17.85 -11.95
C ILE A 6 -2.03 17.20 -11.55
N ASN A 7 -3.14 17.73 -11.96
CA ASN A 7 -4.40 17.11 -11.63
C ASN A 7 -4.53 15.76 -12.24
N SER A 8 -4.06 15.61 -13.43
CA SER A 8 -4.13 14.32 -14.06
C SER A 8 -3.30 13.32 -13.33
N ASN A 9 -2.18 13.75 -12.83
CA ASN A 9 -1.33 12.83 -12.11
C ASN A 9 -2.00 12.33 -10.86
N GLU A 10 -2.72 13.16 -10.19
CA GLU A 10 -3.38 12.72 -9.01
C GLU A 10 -4.42 11.69 -9.31
N LYS A 11 -5.12 11.83 -10.40
CA LYS A 11 -6.10 10.84 -10.76
C LYS A 11 -5.48 9.57 -11.17
N LYS A 12 -4.33 9.64 -11.80
CA LYS A 12 -3.68 8.43 -12.25
C LYS A 12 -2.84 7.81 -11.19
N ASP A 13 -2.73 8.45 -10.05
CA ASP A 13 -1.79 8.00 -9.06
C ASP A 13 -2.42 6.93 -8.20
N ILE A 14 -2.70 5.82 -8.80
CA ILE A 14 -3.21 4.66 -8.10
C ILE A 14 -2.02 3.90 -7.56
N LEU A 15 -2.08 3.58 -6.29
CA LEU A 15 -0.98 2.86 -5.68
C LEU A 15 -1.00 1.42 -6.12
N THR A 16 0.16 0.88 -6.45
CA THR A 16 0.28 -0.52 -6.79
C THR A 16 1.08 -1.18 -5.70
N MET A 17 0.49 -2.18 -5.09
CA MET A 17 1.04 -2.79 -3.89
C MET A 17 1.72 -4.10 -4.22
N LYS A 18 2.99 -4.18 -3.92
CA LYS A 18 3.77 -5.37 -4.17
C LYS A 18 3.95 -6.09 -2.85
N PRO A 19 3.53 -7.35 -2.75
CA PRO A 19 3.72 -8.08 -1.49
C PRO A 19 5.19 -8.28 -1.23
N ILE A 20 5.64 -7.96 -0.03
CA ILE A 20 7.05 -8.13 0.29
C ILE A 20 7.28 -9.04 1.49
N GLY A 21 6.23 -9.49 2.14
CA GLY A 21 6.41 -10.44 3.23
C GLY A 21 5.32 -10.33 4.26
N ILE A 22 5.55 -10.92 5.39
CA ILE A 22 4.61 -10.93 6.51
C ILE A 22 5.41 -10.50 7.73
N ASP A 23 4.88 -9.55 8.47
CA ASP A 23 5.62 -9.00 9.59
C ASP A 23 5.53 -9.90 10.81
N SER A 24 6.12 -9.46 11.92
CA SER A 24 6.16 -10.25 13.13
C SER A 24 4.79 -10.47 13.74
N TRP A 25 3.81 -9.70 13.30
CA TRP A 25 2.45 -9.81 13.82
C TRP A 25 1.57 -10.60 12.88
N SER A 26 2.16 -11.26 11.89
CA SER A 26 1.45 -12.04 10.89
C SER A 26 0.59 -11.20 9.97
N ARG A 27 0.93 -9.96 9.77
CA ARG A 27 0.21 -9.10 8.84
C ARG A 27 0.94 -9.05 7.52
N PRO A 28 0.24 -9.22 6.41
CA PRO A 28 0.89 -9.05 5.11
C PRO A 28 1.38 -7.63 4.95
N VAL A 29 2.57 -7.48 4.40
CA VAL A 29 3.19 -6.18 4.19
C VAL A 29 3.39 -5.97 2.71
N TYR A 30 3.03 -4.79 2.25
CA TYR A 30 3.14 -4.43 0.86
C TYR A 30 3.98 -3.17 0.71
N GLU A 31 4.58 -3.01 -0.44
CA GLU A 31 5.33 -1.80 -0.74
C GLU A 31 4.76 -1.18 -2.00
N ASP A 32 4.49 0.11 -1.98
CA ASP A 32 3.95 0.77 -3.16
C ASP A 32 5.11 1.26 -4.04
N GLN A 33 4.75 1.87 -5.17
CA GLN A 33 5.76 2.29 -6.13
C GLN A 33 6.62 3.44 -5.63
N TYR A 34 6.25 4.02 -4.51
CA TYR A 34 7.04 5.10 -3.93
C TYR A 34 7.88 4.65 -2.75
N GLY A 35 7.86 3.37 -2.45
CA GLY A 35 8.67 2.85 -1.36
C GLY A 35 8.01 2.90 0.00
N ARG A 36 6.74 3.26 0.06
CA ARG A 36 6.04 3.29 1.34
C ARG A 36 5.49 1.91 1.65
N LEU A 37 5.56 1.53 2.90
CA LEU A 37 5.09 0.22 3.33
C LEU A 37 3.68 0.33 3.88
N TRP A 38 2.89 -0.69 3.59
CA TRP A 38 1.49 -0.76 4.00
C TRP A 38 1.23 -2.13 4.61
N LYS A 39 0.32 -2.18 5.57
CA LYS A 39 0.01 -3.42 6.26
C LYS A 39 -1.46 -3.72 6.14
N ASP A 40 -1.75 -4.98 5.87
CA ASP A 40 -3.14 -5.43 5.77
C ASP A 40 -3.60 -5.86 7.15
N ILE A 41 -4.62 -5.20 7.66
CA ILE A 41 -5.07 -5.47 9.02
C ILE A 41 -6.37 -6.26 9.05
N THR A 42 -6.81 -6.80 7.93
CA THR A 42 -8.11 -7.43 7.91
C THR A 42 -8.07 -8.94 7.99
N LEU A 43 -7.05 -9.56 8.19
CA LEU A 43 -6.92 -11.00 8.37
C LEU A 43 -8.11 -11.79 7.83
N GLY A 44 -8.01 -12.20 6.59
CA GLY A 44 -9.02 -13.10 6.03
C GLY A 44 -10.20 -12.44 5.37
N SER A 45 -10.23 -11.14 5.33
CA SER A 45 -11.32 -10.46 4.64
C SER A 45 -11.11 -10.51 3.13
N HIS A 46 -12.20 -10.43 2.39
CA HIS A 46 -12.09 -10.37 0.94
C HIS A 46 -11.46 -9.07 0.48
N THR A 47 -11.70 -8.00 1.22
CA THR A 47 -11.21 -6.70 0.82
C THR A 47 -10.10 -6.28 1.75
N PRO A 48 -8.89 -6.11 1.26
CA PRO A 48 -7.80 -5.70 2.13
C PRO A 48 -8.05 -4.32 2.70
N ASP A 49 -7.69 -4.14 3.94
CA ASP A 49 -7.81 -2.87 4.61
C ASP A 49 -6.39 -2.48 5.01
N LEU A 50 -5.80 -1.56 4.29
CA LEU A 50 -4.40 -1.26 4.46
C LEU A 50 -4.17 -0.03 5.32
N CYS A 51 -3.15 -0.10 6.15
CA CYS A 51 -2.70 1.05 6.92
C CYS A 51 -1.21 1.23 6.68
N SER A 52 -0.76 2.48 6.73
CA SER A 52 0.65 2.74 6.57
C SER A 52 1.42 2.14 7.74
N ALA A 53 2.67 1.79 7.50
CA ALA A 53 3.51 1.25 8.55
C ALA A 53 4.18 2.40 9.29
N LEU A 54 4.11 2.39 10.60
CA LEU A 54 4.71 3.42 11.41
C LEU A 54 6.19 3.49 11.11
N ASN A 55 6.71 4.68 10.90
CA ASN A 55 8.11 4.91 10.53
C ASN A 55 8.51 4.20 9.25
N ASN A 56 7.55 3.81 8.46
CA ASN A 56 7.79 3.07 7.22
C ASN A 56 8.67 1.85 7.45
N ALA A 57 8.47 1.18 8.56
CA ALA A 57 9.27 0.03 8.94
C ALA A 57 8.50 -1.25 8.70
N PHE A 58 9.23 -2.29 8.26
CA PHE A 58 8.59 -3.57 7.94
C PHE A 58 7.80 -4.10 9.13
N ASP A 59 8.33 -4.00 10.32
CA ASP A 59 7.63 -4.45 11.52
C ASP A 59 6.96 -3.30 12.25
N GLY A 60 6.79 -2.16 11.61
CA GLY A 60 6.12 -1.04 12.25
C GLY A 60 4.65 -1.33 12.43
N GLU A 61 4.06 -0.74 13.44
CA GLU A 61 2.65 -0.93 13.68
C GLU A 61 1.82 -0.22 12.63
N PRO A 62 0.58 -0.67 12.39
CA PRO A 62 -0.29 0.05 11.49
C PRO A 62 -0.53 1.46 12.03
N ASP A 63 -0.49 2.44 11.15
CA ASP A 63 -0.60 3.83 11.57
C ASP A 63 -1.87 4.45 11.03
N LEU A 64 -1.87 4.88 9.77
CA LEU A 64 -3.01 5.58 9.20
C LEU A 64 -3.64 4.76 8.09
N PRO A 65 -4.97 4.76 8.01
CA PRO A 65 -5.63 4.00 6.95
C PRO A 65 -5.34 4.60 5.60
N ILE A 66 -5.31 3.74 4.60
CA ILE A 66 -5.06 4.18 3.24
C ILE A 66 -6.25 4.99 2.76
N ARG A 67 -5.98 6.08 2.06
CA ARG A 67 -7.03 6.95 1.57
C ARG A 67 -6.99 7.14 0.09
N ARG A 68 -6.21 6.35 -0.60
CA ARG A 68 -6.06 6.47 -2.05
C ARG A 68 -6.44 5.16 -2.68
N PRO A 69 -6.89 5.18 -3.92
CA PRO A 69 -7.15 3.92 -4.60
C PRO A 69 -5.87 3.13 -4.78
N PHE A 70 -5.99 1.83 -4.71
CA PHE A 70 -4.84 0.96 -4.87
C PHE A 70 -5.29 -0.37 -5.42
N PHE A 71 -4.33 -1.14 -5.93
CA PHE A 71 -4.61 -2.54 -6.16
C PHE A 71 -3.35 -3.33 -5.91
N ILE A 72 -3.51 -4.59 -5.64
CA ILE A 72 -2.43 -5.44 -5.20
C ILE A 72 -1.97 -6.28 -6.37
N LEU A 73 -0.67 -6.26 -6.62
CA LEU A 73 -0.08 -7.05 -7.68
C LEU A 73 0.04 -8.48 -7.23
N SER A 74 -0.20 -9.41 -8.12
CA SER A 74 0.00 -10.80 -7.77
C SER A 74 1.47 -11.11 -7.86
N GLU A 75 1.89 -12.10 -7.12
CA GLU A 75 3.30 -12.46 -7.13
C GLU A 75 3.75 -12.93 -8.47
N GLU A 76 2.83 -13.47 -9.25
CA GLU A 76 3.20 -13.97 -10.55
C GLU A 76 3.49 -12.88 -11.53
N GLU A 77 3.07 -11.67 -11.23
CA GLU A 77 3.28 -10.57 -12.13
C GLU A 77 4.59 -9.87 -11.87
N GLN A 78 5.36 -10.33 -10.97
CA GLN A 78 6.63 -9.71 -10.66
C GLN A 78 7.82 -10.39 -11.35
#